data_058b6c6e90d9d77be58e088bc34e686d
#
_entry.id   058b6c6e90d9d77be58e088bc34e686d
#
_cell.length_a   1.000
_cell.length_b   1.000
_cell.length_c   1.000
_cell.angle_alpha   90.00
_cell.angle_beta   90.00
_cell.angle_gamma   90.00
#
_symmetry.space_group_name_H-M   'P 1'
#
loop_
_entity.id
_entity.type
_entity.pdbx_description
1 polymer ?
#
loop_
_entity_poly.entity_id
_entity_poly.type
_entity_poly.pdbx_seq_one_letter_code
_entity_poly.pdbx_strand_id
1 'polypeptide(L)'
;MKTLIKTRERFYYDRLRADVEKWCRECHACGALKGPKTRTKGRLKRYNVGAPFERMALDILGPFPVTTKGNRYVLVLMAYFTKWPETIPIPDQETSTVAEKLVRSWFSCYGVSVILHSDQSTNFNSALFTLLCKLLGILKTRTTALHPESDGMVERFNRTILNHLYLFVSRNQTD
;
A
#
# COMPACT_ATOMS: atom_id res chain seq x y z
N MET A 1 7.78 -18.14 -6.03
CA MET A 1 9.21 -18.47 -5.88
C MET A 1 10.16 -17.27 -6.10
N LYS A 2 9.81 -16.10 -5.57
CA LYS A 2 10.64 -14.88 -5.71
C LYS A 2 12.01 -15.03 -5.04
N THR A 3 12.09 -15.70 -3.88
CA THR A 3 13.35 -15.94 -3.13
C THR A 3 14.35 -16.71 -3.99
N LEU A 4 13.94 -17.79 -4.66
CA LEU A 4 14.84 -18.57 -5.51
C LEU A 4 15.40 -17.74 -6.67
N ILE A 5 14.60 -16.88 -7.29
CA ILE A 5 15.05 -15.99 -8.37
C ILE A 5 16.13 -15.04 -7.83
N LYS A 6 15.88 -14.38 -6.71
CA LYS A 6 16.82 -13.46 -6.08
C LYS A 6 18.12 -14.13 -5.61
N THR A 7 18.03 -15.36 -5.12
CA THR A 7 19.21 -16.11 -4.72
C THR A 7 20.07 -16.48 -5.93
N ARG A 8 19.42 -16.87 -7.05
CA ARG A 8 20.13 -17.21 -8.29
C ARG A 8 20.85 -16.03 -8.95
N GLU A 9 20.43 -14.81 -8.70
CA GLU A 9 21.13 -13.62 -9.19
C GLU A 9 22.53 -13.46 -8.58
N ARG A 10 22.81 -14.06 -7.42
CA ARG A 10 24.05 -13.88 -6.67
C ARG A 10 24.82 -15.16 -6.37
N PHE A 11 24.14 -16.29 -6.34
CA PHE A 11 24.71 -17.57 -5.93
C PHE A 11 24.33 -18.67 -6.90
N TYR A 12 25.31 -19.53 -7.20
CA TYR A 12 25.11 -20.77 -7.94
C TYR A 12 25.85 -21.90 -7.24
N TYR A 13 25.16 -22.95 -6.84
CA TYR A 13 25.70 -24.21 -6.36
C TYR A 13 24.70 -25.34 -6.62
N ASP A 14 25.21 -26.56 -6.60
CA ASP A 14 24.42 -27.74 -6.78
C ASP A 14 23.36 -27.85 -5.66
N ARG A 15 22.13 -28.21 -5.99
CA ARG A 15 20.96 -28.26 -5.08
C ARG A 15 20.44 -26.93 -4.51
N LEU A 16 20.92 -25.77 -4.98
CA LEU A 16 20.43 -24.46 -4.54
C LEU A 16 18.90 -24.37 -4.47
N ARG A 17 18.22 -24.94 -5.46
CA ARG A 17 16.76 -24.94 -5.51
C ARG A 17 16.13 -25.69 -4.33
N ALA A 18 16.64 -26.89 -4.05
CA ALA A 18 16.13 -27.74 -2.99
C ALA A 18 16.32 -27.08 -1.61
N ASP A 19 17.48 -26.49 -1.39
CA ASP A 19 17.81 -25.82 -0.13
C ASP A 19 16.95 -24.57 0.09
N VAL A 20 16.79 -23.72 -0.94
CA VAL A 20 15.92 -22.54 -0.84
C VAL A 20 14.45 -22.94 -0.63
N GLU A 21 13.98 -23.99 -1.29
CA GLU A 21 12.62 -24.51 -1.09
C GLU A 21 12.44 -25.08 0.32
N LYS A 22 13.45 -25.75 0.88
CA LYS A 22 13.46 -26.26 2.25
C LYS A 22 13.40 -25.09 3.24
N TRP A 23 14.29 -24.11 3.16
CA TRP A 23 14.31 -22.94 4.04
C TRP A 23 13.01 -22.13 3.99
N CYS A 24 12.44 -21.95 2.80
CA CYS A 24 11.15 -21.27 2.66
C CYS A 24 9.97 -22.05 3.31
N ARG A 25 10.06 -23.38 3.38
CA ARG A 25 9.05 -24.23 4.07
C ARG A 25 9.24 -24.20 5.58
N GLU A 26 10.47 -24.20 6.07
CA GLU A 26 10.82 -24.25 7.49
C GLU A 26 10.74 -22.86 8.16
N CYS A 27 10.58 -21.78 7.38
CA CYS A 27 10.47 -20.43 7.93
C CYS A 27 9.12 -20.24 8.64
N HIS A 28 9.13 -20.33 9.97
CA HIS A 28 7.94 -20.18 10.81
C HIS A 28 7.27 -18.80 10.62
N ALA A 29 8.05 -17.71 10.54
CA ALA A 29 7.53 -16.36 10.32
C ALA A 29 6.78 -16.24 8.97
N CYS A 30 7.37 -16.77 7.89
CA CYS A 30 6.72 -16.78 6.59
C CYS A 30 5.52 -17.75 6.52
N GLY A 31 5.57 -18.84 7.29
CA GLY A 31 4.49 -19.84 7.39
C GLY A 31 3.25 -19.27 8.07
N ALA A 32 3.44 -18.56 9.19
CA ALA A 32 2.35 -17.93 9.94
C ALA A 32 1.59 -16.85 9.13
N LEU A 33 2.28 -16.18 8.20
CA LEU A 33 1.68 -15.16 7.34
C LEU A 33 0.94 -15.71 6.11
N LYS A 34 1.14 -16.99 5.77
CA LYS A 34 0.45 -17.64 4.65
C LYS A 34 -0.89 -18.19 5.10
N GLY A 35 -1.91 -17.34 5.09
CA GLY A 35 -3.29 -17.79 5.23
C GLY A 35 -3.71 -18.77 4.12
N PRO A 36 -4.79 -19.52 4.30
CA PRO A 36 -5.32 -20.43 3.30
C PRO A 36 -5.66 -19.68 2.01
N LYS A 37 -5.38 -20.29 0.84
CA LYS A 37 -5.75 -19.73 -0.45
C LYS A 37 -7.27 -19.68 -0.55
N THR A 38 -7.85 -18.49 -0.39
CA THR A 38 -9.26 -18.27 -0.64
C THR A 38 -9.52 -18.17 -2.15
N ARG A 39 -10.54 -18.88 -2.64
CA ARG A 39 -11.00 -18.71 -4.02
C ARG A 39 -11.64 -17.33 -4.15
N THR A 40 -11.10 -16.48 -5.02
CA THR A 40 -11.72 -15.22 -5.39
C THR A 40 -13.03 -15.48 -6.13
N LYS A 41 -14.15 -15.01 -5.57
CA LYS A 41 -15.46 -15.01 -6.21
C LYS A 41 -15.59 -13.74 -7.06
N GLY A 42 -15.57 -13.85 -8.38
CA GLY A 42 -15.84 -12.75 -9.30
C GLY A 42 -14.67 -12.35 -10.21
N ARG A 43 -15.00 -11.74 -11.36
CA ARG A 43 -14.01 -11.13 -12.26
C ARG A 43 -13.66 -9.75 -11.74
N LEU A 44 -12.37 -9.50 -11.45
CA LEU A 44 -11.85 -8.16 -11.18
C LEU A 44 -12.10 -7.26 -12.39
N LYS A 45 -12.86 -6.19 -12.21
CA LYS A 45 -12.94 -5.12 -13.22
C LYS A 45 -11.59 -4.44 -13.29
N ARG A 46 -10.92 -4.55 -14.43
CA ARG A 46 -9.70 -3.76 -14.68
C ARG A 46 -10.11 -2.33 -15.00
N TYR A 47 -9.57 -1.37 -14.26
CA TYR A 47 -9.66 0.02 -14.68
C TYR A 47 -8.63 0.23 -15.79
N ASN A 48 -9.10 0.63 -16.97
CA ASN A 48 -8.23 1.08 -18.03
C ASN A 48 -7.75 2.49 -17.67
N VAL A 49 -6.46 2.62 -17.40
CA VAL A 49 -5.78 3.89 -17.14
C VAL A 49 -4.80 4.08 -18.29
N GLY A 50 -4.93 5.18 -19.02
CA GLY A 50 -4.20 5.43 -20.26
C GLY A 50 -2.80 6.02 -20.04
N ALA A 51 -2.57 6.71 -18.91
CA ALA A 51 -1.34 7.46 -18.67
C ALA A 51 -0.88 7.39 -17.20
N PRO A 52 0.43 7.64 -16.92
CA PRO A 52 0.92 7.88 -15.58
C PRO A 52 0.16 9.02 -14.90
N PHE A 53 -0.09 8.91 -13.60
CA PHE A 53 -0.77 9.91 -12.77
C PHE A 53 -2.22 10.23 -13.16
N GLU A 54 -2.79 9.60 -14.17
CA GLU A 54 -4.20 9.74 -14.49
C GLU A 54 -5.07 9.32 -13.31
N ARG A 55 -4.76 8.18 -12.69
CA ARG A 55 -5.50 7.66 -11.54
C ARG A 55 -4.59 7.15 -10.45
N MET A 56 -4.89 7.58 -9.23
CA MET A 56 -4.20 7.15 -8.03
C MET A 56 -5.16 6.59 -6.99
N ALA A 57 -4.67 5.66 -6.20
CA ALA A 57 -5.34 5.20 -5.00
C ALA A 57 -4.65 5.72 -3.75
N LEU A 58 -5.44 5.97 -2.72
CA LEU A 58 -5.03 6.50 -1.43
C LEU A 58 -5.65 5.67 -0.32
N ASP A 59 -4.84 5.27 0.67
CA ASP A 59 -5.29 4.50 1.83
C ASP A 59 -4.42 4.83 3.05
N ILE A 60 -4.91 4.53 4.26
CA ILE A 60 -4.18 4.72 5.52
C ILE A 60 -4.11 3.40 6.26
N LEU A 61 -2.90 2.98 6.57
CA LEU A 61 -2.62 1.81 7.40
C LEU A 61 -2.35 2.22 8.84
N GLY A 62 -2.81 1.44 9.78
CA GLY A 62 -2.60 1.61 11.21
C GLY A 62 -3.87 1.48 12.04
N PRO A 63 -3.86 1.81 13.35
CA PRO A 63 -2.68 2.35 14.06
C PRO A 63 -1.61 1.29 14.35
N PHE A 64 -0.36 1.69 14.22
CA PHE A 64 0.81 0.92 14.63
C PHE A 64 1.32 1.40 15.99
N PRO A 65 2.24 0.68 16.66
CA PRO A 65 3.00 1.22 17.77
C PRO A 65 3.66 2.56 17.41
N VAL A 66 3.69 3.49 18.38
CA VAL A 66 4.25 4.83 18.13
C VAL A 66 5.76 4.72 17.96
N THR A 67 6.27 5.22 16.85
CA THR A 67 7.71 5.28 16.58
C THR A 67 8.39 6.39 17.40
N THR A 68 9.72 6.38 17.45
CA THR A 68 10.53 7.44 18.08
C THR A 68 10.25 8.84 17.50
N LYS A 69 9.77 8.92 16.26
CA LYS A 69 9.37 10.16 15.57
C LYS A 69 7.89 10.53 15.78
N GLY A 70 7.17 9.81 16.64
CA GLY A 70 5.77 10.05 16.93
C GLY A 70 4.78 9.53 15.86
N ASN A 71 5.23 8.81 14.84
CA ASN A 71 4.35 8.28 13.81
C ASN A 71 3.70 6.97 14.26
N ARG A 72 2.44 6.77 13.92
CA ARG A 72 1.68 5.54 14.18
C ARG A 72 0.77 5.10 13.04
N TYR A 73 0.77 5.84 11.93
CA TYR A 73 0.03 5.49 10.70
C TYR A 73 0.96 5.61 9.50
N VAL A 74 0.56 4.98 8.41
CA VAL A 74 1.24 5.06 7.12
C VAL A 74 0.23 5.42 6.05
N LEU A 75 0.43 6.58 5.42
CA LEU A 75 -0.32 6.97 4.24
C LEU A 75 0.25 6.23 3.04
N VAL A 76 -0.59 5.50 2.33
CA VAL A 76 -0.22 4.70 1.17
C VAL A 76 -0.83 5.32 -0.08
N LEU A 77 0.01 5.60 -1.06
CA LEU A 77 -0.40 6.05 -2.38
C LEU A 77 0.03 5.02 -3.42
N MET A 78 -0.78 4.83 -4.45
CA MET A 78 -0.43 3.94 -5.55
C MET A 78 -0.94 4.48 -6.89
N ALA A 79 -0.04 4.60 -7.86
CA ALA A 79 -0.41 4.94 -9.23
C ALA A 79 -0.98 3.72 -9.96
N TYR A 80 -2.19 3.85 -10.54
CA TYR A 80 -2.85 2.74 -11.22
C TYR A 80 -2.14 2.31 -12.51
N PHE A 81 -1.48 3.22 -13.20
CA PHE A 81 -0.75 2.92 -14.43
C PHE A 81 0.58 2.22 -14.18
N THR A 82 1.46 2.87 -13.44
CA THR A 82 2.82 2.37 -13.18
C THR A 82 2.89 1.27 -12.12
N LYS A 83 1.86 1.15 -11.28
CA LYS A 83 1.84 0.33 -10.06
C LYS A 83 2.89 0.78 -9.03
N TRP A 84 3.41 1.99 -9.18
CA TRP A 84 4.36 2.57 -8.24
C TRP A 84 3.66 2.92 -6.93
N PRO A 85 4.11 2.35 -5.82
CA PRO A 85 3.62 2.68 -4.50
C PRO A 85 4.52 3.72 -3.85
N GLU A 86 3.92 4.59 -3.06
CA GLU A 86 4.60 5.48 -2.13
C GLU A 86 4.01 5.30 -0.74
N THR A 87 4.86 5.36 0.29
CA THR A 87 4.45 5.21 1.67
C THR A 87 5.01 6.34 2.51
N ILE A 88 4.15 7.05 3.21
CA ILE A 88 4.50 8.23 3.99
C ILE A 88 4.09 7.99 5.44
N PRO A 89 5.03 7.93 6.41
CA PRO A 89 4.68 7.84 7.82
C PRO A 89 4.03 9.13 8.30
N ILE A 90 2.93 8.98 9.05
CA ILE A 90 2.15 10.08 9.61
C ILE A 90 1.83 9.84 11.09
N PRO A 91 1.77 10.91 11.92
CA PRO A 91 1.50 10.77 13.35
C PRO A 91 0.05 10.42 13.65
N ASP A 92 -0.86 10.94 12.87
CA ASP A 92 -2.31 10.78 13.00
C ASP A 92 -2.95 10.62 11.63
N GLN A 93 -4.25 10.40 11.60
CA GLN A 93 -5.03 10.31 10.38
C GLN A 93 -5.96 11.53 10.18
N GLU A 94 -5.62 12.66 10.81
CA GLU A 94 -6.39 13.88 10.62
C GLU A 94 -6.31 14.36 9.16
N THR A 95 -7.40 14.94 8.70
CA THR A 95 -7.48 15.42 7.31
C THR A 95 -6.39 16.44 6.98
N SER A 96 -6.06 17.32 7.93
CA SER A 96 -5.01 18.34 7.80
C SER A 96 -3.64 17.70 7.56
N THR A 97 -3.28 16.71 8.39
CA THR A 97 -2.03 15.95 8.28
C THR A 97 -1.94 15.20 6.95
N VAL A 98 -3.02 14.51 6.58
CA VAL A 98 -3.09 13.76 5.31
C VAL A 98 -2.96 14.70 4.11
N ALA A 99 -3.69 15.83 4.12
CA ALA A 99 -3.66 16.82 3.05
C ALA A 99 -2.26 17.45 2.90
N GLU A 100 -1.65 17.84 4.02
CA GLU A 100 -0.29 18.40 4.02
C GLU A 100 0.74 17.42 3.45
N LYS A 101 0.72 16.18 3.91
CA LYS A 101 1.64 15.14 3.44
C LYS A 101 1.43 14.79 1.97
N LEU A 102 0.19 14.72 1.53
CA LEU A 102 -0.15 14.49 0.13
C LEU A 102 0.41 15.60 -0.78
N VAL A 103 0.24 16.87 -0.38
CA VAL A 103 0.76 18.00 -1.14
C VAL A 103 2.28 18.02 -1.13
N ARG A 104 2.90 17.93 0.05
CA ARG A 104 4.36 18.07 0.19
C ARG A 104 5.16 16.91 -0.36
N SER A 105 4.69 15.68 -0.17
CA SER A 105 5.50 14.50 -0.50
C SER A 105 5.14 13.90 -1.86
N TRP A 106 3.91 14.11 -2.33
CA TRP A 106 3.50 13.54 -3.62
C TRP A 106 3.31 14.61 -4.69
N PHE A 107 2.36 15.54 -4.50
CA PHE A 107 2.04 16.50 -5.57
C PHE A 107 3.20 17.42 -5.93
N SER A 108 4.04 17.78 -4.95
CA SER A 108 5.24 18.58 -5.22
C SER A 108 6.30 17.83 -6.04
N CYS A 109 6.34 16.49 -5.96
CA CYS A 109 7.35 15.67 -6.62
C CYS A 109 6.87 15.14 -7.98
N TYR A 110 5.61 14.70 -8.04
CA TYR A 110 5.08 13.94 -9.18
C TYR A 110 3.96 14.66 -9.92
N GLY A 111 3.48 15.78 -9.38
CA GLY A 111 2.33 16.50 -9.92
C GLY A 111 1.00 15.96 -9.41
N VAL A 112 -0.07 16.62 -9.84
CA VAL A 112 -1.44 16.35 -9.41
C VAL A 112 -2.06 15.28 -10.31
N SER A 113 -2.71 14.29 -9.70
CA SER A 113 -3.46 13.26 -10.43
C SER A 113 -4.81 13.77 -10.91
N VAL A 114 -5.29 13.27 -12.04
CA VAL A 114 -6.64 13.61 -12.54
C VAL A 114 -7.71 13.00 -11.66
N ILE A 115 -7.52 11.74 -11.24
CA ILE A 115 -8.46 11.01 -10.41
C ILE A 115 -7.76 10.51 -9.16
N LEU A 116 -8.33 10.81 -7.99
CA LEU A 116 -7.91 10.27 -6.70
C LEU A 116 -8.98 9.36 -6.13
N HIS A 117 -8.64 8.10 -5.92
CA HIS A 117 -9.54 7.08 -5.41
C HIS A 117 -9.18 6.72 -3.96
N SER A 118 -10.15 6.73 -3.06
CA SER A 118 -9.98 6.35 -1.65
C SER A 118 -11.12 5.48 -1.17
N ASP A 119 -10.97 4.95 0.03
CA ASP A 119 -12.06 4.34 0.76
C ASP A 119 -13.11 5.38 1.22
N GLN A 120 -14.08 4.95 2.02
CA GLN A 120 -15.15 5.81 2.56
C GLN A 120 -14.81 6.39 3.94
N SER A 121 -13.56 6.35 4.37
CA SER A 121 -13.19 6.88 5.68
C SER A 121 -13.54 8.37 5.81
N THR A 122 -13.84 8.80 7.02
CA THR A 122 -14.28 10.17 7.32
C THR A 122 -13.22 11.20 6.95
N ASN A 123 -11.94 10.83 7.05
CA ASN A 123 -10.80 11.69 6.75
C ASN A 123 -10.79 12.15 5.29
N PHE A 124 -11.05 11.20 4.37
CA PHE A 124 -11.12 11.49 2.94
C PHE A 124 -12.46 12.10 2.50
N ASN A 125 -13.49 12.01 3.32
CA ASN A 125 -14.81 12.58 3.04
C ASN A 125 -15.05 13.93 3.73
N SER A 126 -14.05 14.49 4.40
CA SER A 126 -14.13 15.78 5.07
C SER A 126 -14.29 16.94 4.08
N ALA A 127 -14.85 18.05 4.56
CA ALA A 127 -14.98 19.28 3.77
C ALA A 127 -13.61 19.81 3.31
N LEU A 128 -12.61 19.75 4.18
CA LEU A 128 -11.24 20.18 3.88
C LEU A 128 -10.63 19.37 2.73
N PHE A 129 -10.72 18.05 2.78
CA PHE A 129 -10.15 17.19 1.74
C PHE A 129 -10.89 17.35 0.40
N THR A 130 -12.20 17.53 0.46
CA THR A 130 -13.03 17.81 -0.71
C THR A 130 -12.67 19.15 -1.35
N LEU A 131 -12.44 20.18 -0.53
CA LEU A 131 -12.01 21.49 -1.00
C LEU A 131 -10.62 21.43 -1.65
N LEU A 132 -9.66 20.71 -1.03
CA LEU A 132 -8.34 20.50 -1.60
C LEU A 132 -8.42 19.87 -2.98
N CYS A 133 -9.19 18.77 -3.12
CA CYS A 133 -9.37 18.12 -4.41
C CYS A 133 -9.97 19.06 -5.45
N LYS A 134 -10.97 19.87 -5.06
CA LYS A 134 -11.61 20.86 -5.93
C LYS A 134 -10.63 21.94 -6.39
N LEU A 135 -9.84 22.50 -5.48
CA LEU A 135 -8.83 23.52 -5.78
C LEU A 135 -7.75 23.02 -6.75
N LEU A 136 -7.37 21.76 -6.63
CA LEU A 136 -6.36 21.13 -7.48
C LEU A 136 -6.93 20.51 -8.76
N GLY A 137 -8.24 20.62 -9.00
CA GLY A 137 -8.89 20.02 -10.17
C GLY A 137 -8.93 18.51 -10.17
N ILE A 138 -8.86 17.88 -8.99
CA ILE A 138 -8.84 16.42 -8.83
C ILE A 138 -10.27 15.89 -8.78
N LEU A 139 -10.58 14.93 -9.63
CA LEU A 139 -11.82 14.16 -9.54
C LEU A 139 -11.69 13.12 -8.41
N LYS A 140 -12.26 13.40 -7.26
CA LYS A 140 -12.29 12.45 -6.15
C LYS A 140 -13.33 11.37 -6.40
N THR A 141 -12.92 10.11 -6.31
CA THR A 141 -13.78 8.93 -6.37
C THR A 141 -13.61 8.09 -5.09
N ARG A 142 -14.60 7.28 -4.76
CA ARG A 142 -14.57 6.42 -3.57
C ARG A 142 -15.00 4.99 -3.90
N THR A 143 -14.58 4.04 -3.10
CA THR A 143 -15.08 2.66 -3.15
C THR A 143 -16.58 2.64 -2.89
N THR A 144 -17.29 1.78 -3.60
CA THR A 144 -18.69 1.50 -3.31
C THR A 144 -18.74 0.47 -2.18
N ALA A 145 -19.60 0.67 -1.18
CA ALA A 145 -19.70 -0.20 0.01
C ALA A 145 -19.94 -1.68 -0.32
N LEU A 146 -20.48 -2.01 -1.49
CA LEU A 146 -20.77 -3.36 -1.96
C LEU A 146 -19.69 -3.94 -2.90
N HIS A 147 -18.69 -3.15 -3.30
CA HIS A 147 -17.63 -3.58 -4.22
C HIS A 147 -16.23 -3.13 -3.74
N PRO A 148 -15.71 -3.74 -2.66
CA PRO A 148 -14.35 -3.45 -2.16
C PRO A 148 -13.27 -3.83 -3.19
N GLU A 149 -13.62 -4.59 -4.21
CA GLU A 149 -12.69 -5.01 -5.28
C GLU A 149 -12.10 -3.84 -6.07
N SER A 150 -12.70 -2.64 -6.01
CA SER A 150 -12.17 -1.43 -6.64
C SER A 150 -10.81 -1.00 -6.07
N ASP A 151 -10.52 -1.31 -4.81
CA ASP A 151 -9.25 -1.05 -4.13
C ASP A 151 -8.34 -2.28 -4.01
N GLY A 152 -8.71 -3.38 -4.62
CA GLY A 152 -8.00 -4.66 -4.49
C GLY A 152 -6.50 -4.60 -4.88
N MET A 153 -6.06 -3.54 -5.53
CA MET A 153 -4.66 -3.30 -5.83
C MET A 153 -3.93 -2.72 -4.62
N VAL A 154 -4.49 -1.70 -3.99
CA VAL A 154 -3.96 -1.08 -2.78
C VAL A 154 -4.04 -2.06 -1.61
N GLU A 155 -5.15 -2.76 -1.45
CA GLU A 155 -5.31 -3.78 -0.42
C GLU A 155 -4.25 -4.89 -0.51
N ARG A 156 -3.92 -5.38 -1.73
CA ARG A 156 -2.82 -6.33 -1.92
C ARG A 156 -1.47 -5.74 -1.55
N PHE A 157 -1.24 -4.48 -1.87
CA PHE A 157 -0.01 -3.80 -1.51
C PHE A 157 0.08 -3.58 0.01
N ASN A 158 -1.00 -3.16 0.66
CA ASN A 158 -1.11 -3.03 2.10
C ASN A 158 -0.75 -4.33 2.82
N ARG A 159 -1.28 -5.46 2.33
CA ARG A 159 -0.88 -6.79 2.84
C ARG A 159 0.61 -7.05 2.67
N THR A 160 1.21 -6.61 1.58
CA THR A 160 2.66 -6.74 1.36
C THR A 160 3.44 -5.89 2.35
N ILE A 161 3.02 -4.63 2.58
CA ILE A 161 3.64 -3.75 3.60
C ILE A 161 3.56 -4.41 4.98
N LEU A 162 2.36 -4.83 5.40
CA LEU A 162 2.16 -5.45 6.70
C LEU A 162 3.04 -6.69 6.89
N ASN A 163 3.15 -7.54 5.86
CA ASN A 163 4.01 -8.70 5.89
C ASN A 163 5.50 -8.34 6.03
N HIS A 164 5.94 -7.28 5.38
CA HIS A 164 7.32 -6.80 5.50
C HIS A 164 7.57 -6.17 6.88
N LEU A 165 6.67 -5.31 7.35
CA LEU A 165 6.78 -4.72 8.68
C LEU A 165 6.85 -5.82 9.76
N TYR A 166 5.97 -6.82 9.69
CA TYR A 166 6.00 -7.94 10.62
C TYR A 166 7.34 -8.71 10.65
N LEU A 167 8.03 -8.79 9.52
CA LEU A 167 9.31 -9.49 9.42
C LEU A 167 10.50 -8.65 9.88
N PHE A 168 10.42 -7.33 9.77
CA PHE A 168 11.55 -6.42 10.00
C PHE A 168 11.44 -5.64 11.31
N VAL A 169 10.24 -5.51 11.88
CA VAL A 169 10.06 -4.80 13.16
C VAL A 169 10.70 -5.61 14.28
N SER A 170 11.55 -4.93 15.07
CA SER A 170 12.19 -5.51 16.25
C SER A 170 11.17 -5.87 17.32
N ARG A 171 11.57 -6.69 18.31
CA ARG A 171 10.69 -7.04 19.44
C ARG A 171 10.20 -5.82 20.23
N ASN A 172 10.96 -4.74 20.23
CA ASN A 172 10.63 -3.50 20.95
C ASN A 172 9.66 -2.59 20.19
N GLN A 173 9.43 -2.83 18.88
CA GLN A 173 8.46 -2.12 18.02
C GLN A 173 8.60 -0.58 18.06
N THR A 174 9.79 -0.06 18.28
CA THR A 174 10.05 1.40 18.39
C THR A 174 10.69 2.00 17.14
N ASP A 175 11.07 1.16 16.16
CA ASP A 175 11.79 1.57 14.94
C ASP A 175 10.93 1.45 13.68
#